data_fac804f05331db93d98eb79d89edcd76
#
_entry.id   fac804f05331db93d98eb79d89edcd76
#
_cell.length_a   1.000
_cell.length_b   1.000
_cell.length_c   1.000
_cell.angle_alpha   90.00
_cell.angle_beta   90.00
_cell.angle_gamma   90.00
#
_symmetry.space_group_name_H-M   'P 1'
#
loop_
_entity.id
_entity.type
_entity.pdbx_description
1 polymer ?
#
loop_
_entity_poly.entity_id
_entity_poly.type
_entity_poly.pdbx_seq_one_letter_code
_entity_poly.pdbx_strand_id
1 'polypeptide(L)'
;MESSYRVRLKSFESSLSKKEKMIASYISSHSRAASQMTINEMAQTLGMADSTIFKFTRKLGYTGFKDFHNALISEEFDPAISIHENISDTSSPLGVAVSVFNSSIDSLSHTKEMLESENLEGAVSLIISSKTVFLFGLGGSNIIAADAYHKLLRSPLNVKYASDYHLQLMEASRATKDDCAIIFSHTGRCKEAIQLADLFQQIGGRVLVITSDRNSPLTRKADVTLLTISEETSFRSESLASRIVQLALIDSLYTSVMLANPRKSKNSLQSIRDAIELTR
;
A
#
# COMPACT_ATOMS: atom_id res chain seq x y z
N MET A 1 2.73 29.84 10.43
CA MET A 1 3.74 28.79 10.20
C MET A 1 4.12 28.22 11.56
N GLU A 2 3.65 27.03 11.89
CA GLU A 2 4.13 26.34 13.08
C GLU A 2 5.59 25.97 12.83
N SER A 3 6.47 26.36 13.77
CA SER A 3 7.88 26.09 13.63
C SER A 3 8.14 24.58 13.80
N SER A 4 8.89 23.99 12.89
CA SER A 4 9.30 22.61 12.86
C SER A 4 9.86 22.12 14.21
N TYR A 5 9.62 20.86 14.57
CA TYR A 5 10.23 20.20 15.73
C TYR A 5 11.75 20.45 15.81
N ARG A 6 12.43 20.30 14.69
CA ARG A 6 13.90 20.52 14.61
C ARG A 6 14.30 21.96 14.95
N VAL A 7 13.52 22.93 14.50
CA VAL A 7 13.73 24.36 14.82
C VAL A 7 13.50 24.60 16.31
N ARG A 8 12.40 24.06 16.86
CA ARG A 8 12.10 24.16 18.29
C ARG A 8 13.17 23.46 19.12
N LEU A 9 13.58 22.24 18.76
CA LEU A 9 14.63 21.50 19.46
C LEU A 9 15.94 22.30 19.50
N LYS A 10 16.36 22.88 18.37
CA LYS A 10 17.58 23.69 18.29
C LYS A 10 17.53 24.93 19.18
N SER A 11 16.36 25.55 19.30
CA SER A 11 16.18 26.72 20.18
C SER A 11 16.27 26.40 21.67
N PHE A 12 16.02 25.14 22.07
CA PHE A 12 16.13 24.68 23.47
C PHE A 12 17.39 23.85 23.77
N GLU A 13 18.24 23.58 22.78
CA GLU A 13 19.36 22.63 22.86
C GLU A 13 20.28 22.89 24.05
N SER A 14 20.62 24.17 24.33
CA SER A 14 21.48 24.56 25.44
C SER A 14 20.82 24.37 26.84
N SER A 15 19.50 24.28 26.89
CA SER A 15 18.72 24.17 28.14
C SER A 15 18.24 22.74 28.43
N LEU A 16 18.55 21.77 27.56
CA LEU A 16 18.13 20.38 27.70
C LEU A 16 18.94 19.67 28.80
N SER A 17 18.24 19.02 29.73
CA SER A 17 18.82 18.10 30.71
C SER A 17 19.39 16.85 30.01
N LYS A 18 20.19 16.06 30.72
CA LYS A 18 20.78 14.81 30.22
C LYS A 18 19.71 13.84 29.64
N LYS A 19 18.59 13.68 30.37
CA LYS A 19 17.46 12.83 29.89
C LYS A 19 16.78 13.40 28.65
N GLU A 20 16.56 14.72 28.59
CA GLU A 20 15.96 15.38 27.43
C GLU A 20 16.87 15.30 26.21
N LYS A 21 18.20 15.38 26.38
CA LYS A 21 19.17 15.16 25.29
C LYS A 21 19.12 13.72 24.76
N MET A 22 18.90 12.74 25.64
CA MET A 22 18.71 11.34 25.20
C MET A 22 17.43 11.19 24.34
N ILE A 23 16.31 11.81 24.76
CA ILE A 23 15.07 11.80 23.99
C ILE A 23 15.31 12.45 22.63
N ALA A 24 15.90 13.65 22.62
CA ALA A 24 16.19 14.41 21.41
C ALA A 24 17.11 13.63 20.44
N SER A 25 18.17 13.01 20.95
CA SER A 25 19.11 12.19 20.18
C SER A 25 18.41 10.97 19.58
N TYR A 26 17.58 10.28 20.36
CA TYR A 26 16.82 9.13 19.87
C TYR A 26 15.89 9.52 18.73
N ILE A 27 15.10 10.59 18.91
CA ILE A 27 14.18 11.07 17.86
C ILE A 27 14.93 11.49 16.61
N SER A 28 16.09 12.15 16.75
CA SER A 28 16.90 12.58 15.59
C SER A 28 17.51 11.41 14.82
N SER A 29 17.88 10.31 15.51
CA SER A 29 18.49 9.12 14.90
C SER A 29 17.47 8.06 14.47
N HIS A 30 16.24 8.10 15.00
CA HIS A 30 15.17 7.13 14.75
C HIS A 30 13.83 7.84 14.53
N SER A 31 13.83 8.92 13.74
CA SER A 31 12.66 9.81 13.58
C SER A 31 11.40 9.04 13.16
N ARG A 32 11.56 8.10 12.24
CA ARG A 32 10.48 7.23 11.76
C ARG A 32 9.92 6.32 12.86
N ALA A 33 10.78 5.66 13.64
CA ALA A 33 10.30 4.83 14.74
C ALA A 33 9.60 5.70 15.80
N ALA A 34 10.18 6.86 16.10
CA ALA A 34 9.63 7.79 17.08
C ALA A 34 8.27 8.35 16.69
N SER A 35 8.03 8.61 15.38
CA SER A 35 6.74 9.10 14.86
C SER A 35 5.64 8.04 14.82
N GLN A 36 5.96 6.78 15.08
CA GLN A 36 5.00 5.67 15.16
C GLN A 36 4.72 5.22 16.59
N MET A 37 5.54 5.68 17.56
CA MET A 37 5.44 5.23 18.94
C MET A 37 4.38 6.00 19.72
N THR A 38 3.68 5.28 20.58
CA THR A 38 2.93 5.87 21.70
C THR A 38 3.90 6.42 22.75
N ILE A 39 3.40 7.26 23.64
CA ILE A 39 4.22 7.79 24.76
C ILE A 39 4.81 6.64 25.62
N ASN A 40 4.04 5.59 25.84
CA ASN A 40 4.44 4.42 26.64
C ASN A 40 5.56 3.64 25.93
N GLU A 41 5.44 3.39 24.63
CA GLU A 41 6.46 2.69 23.85
C GLU A 41 7.77 3.49 23.78
N MET A 42 7.68 4.81 23.59
CA MET A 42 8.86 5.68 23.62
C MET A 42 9.53 5.69 25.00
N ALA A 43 8.75 5.76 26.06
CA ALA A 43 9.24 5.72 27.43
C ALA A 43 9.92 4.38 27.77
N GLN A 44 9.32 3.27 27.37
CA GLN A 44 9.91 1.93 27.53
C GLN A 44 11.22 1.78 26.75
N THR A 45 11.25 2.21 25.50
CA THR A 45 12.44 2.15 24.62
C THR A 45 13.61 2.94 25.22
N LEU A 46 13.31 4.08 25.84
CA LEU A 46 14.33 4.95 26.45
C LEU A 46 14.61 4.66 27.93
N GLY A 47 13.92 3.69 28.54
CA GLY A 47 14.05 3.38 29.97
C GLY A 47 13.67 4.55 30.89
N MET A 48 12.59 5.29 30.51
CA MET A 48 12.15 6.50 31.22
C MET A 48 10.68 6.38 31.61
N ALA A 49 10.22 7.24 32.51
CA ALA A 49 8.80 7.38 32.79
C ALA A 49 8.09 8.23 31.71
N ASP A 50 6.83 7.91 31.40
CA ASP A 50 5.97 8.65 30.46
C ASP A 50 5.92 10.14 30.79
N SER A 51 5.90 10.48 32.09
CA SER A 51 5.91 11.86 32.55
C SER A 51 7.18 12.62 32.14
N THR A 52 8.30 11.94 31.90
CA THR A 52 9.55 12.55 31.42
C THR A 52 9.40 12.94 29.96
N ILE A 53 8.85 12.03 29.14
CA ILE A 53 8.55 12.29 27.73
C ILE A 53 7.54 13.43 27.61
N PHE A 54 6.45 13.40 28.41
CA PHE A 54 5.44 14.46 28.43
C PHE A 54 6.03 15.83 28.77
N LYS A 55 6.89 15.92 29.82
CA LYS A 55 7.55 17.17 30.20
C LYS A 55 8.46 17.70 29.10
N PHE A 56 9.17 16.82 28.40
CA PHE A 56 10.01 17.19 27.26
C PHE A 56 9.15 17.82 26.12
N THR A 57 8.02 17.22 25.77
CA THR A 57 7.14 17.76 24.73
C THR A 57 6.58 19.14 25.14
N ARG A 58 6.19 19.30 26.40
CA ARG A 58 5.73 20.59 26.95
C ARG A 58 6.83 21.65 26.93
N LYS A 59 8.07 21.29 27.23
CA LYS A 59 9.22 22.19 27.20
C LYS A 59 9.49 22.71 25.76
N LEU A 60 9.28 21.88 24.76
CA LEU A 60 9.38 22.28 23.35
C LEU A 60 8.20 23.12 22.85
N GLY A 61 7.22 23.42 23.73
CA GLY A 61 6.09 24.29 23.44
C GLY A 61 4.89 23.59 22.82
N TYR A 62 4.80 22.28 22.89
CA TYR A 62 3.63 21.52 22.48
C TYR A 62 2.59 21.40 23.59
N THR A 63 1.32 21.24 23.25
CA THR A 63 0.22 21.10 24.22
C THR A 63 0.24 19.75 24.93
N GLY A 64 0.97 18.77 24.40
CA GLY A 64 1.16 17.43 24.97
C GLY A 64 1.81 16.50 23.97
N PHE A 65 1.90 15.20 24.32
CA PHE A 65 2.54 14.19 23.47
C PHE A 65 1.83 14.04 22.12
N LYS A 66 0.50 14.09 22.08
CA LYS A 66 -0.27 13.95 20.85
C LYS A 66 0.03 15.08 19.85
N ASP A 67 0.13 16.30 20.32
CA ASP A 67 0.46 17.48 19.53
C ASP A 67 1.91 17.39 19.01
N PHE A 68 2.84 17.03 19.87
CA PHE A 68 4.22 16.74 19.52
C PHE A 68 4.35 15.59 18.51
N HIS A 69 3.62 14.51 18.70
CA HIS A 69 3.60 13.36 17.80
C HIS A 69 3.06 13.74 16.41
N ASN A 70 2.00 14.54 16.36
CA ASN A 70 1.49 15.08 15.10
C ASN A 70 2.53 15.97 14.39
N ALA A 71 3.30 16.75 15.15
CA ALA A 71 4.37 17.56 14.58
C ALA A 71 5.53 16.69 14.04
N LEU A 72 5.90 15.62 14.74
CA LEU A 72 6.87 14.64 14.22
C LEU A 72 6.39 13.99 12.92
N ILE A 73 5.13 13.57 12.88
CA ILE A 73 4.51 13.03 11.68
C ILE A 73 4.53 14.07 10.56
N SER A 74 4.16 15.32 10.85
CA SER A 74 4.12 16.41 9.87
C SER A 74 5.51 16.78 9.33
N GLU A 75 6.57 16.66 10.14
CA GLU A 75 7.94 16.91 9.69
C GLU A 75 8.52 15.78 8.85
N GLU A 76 8.17 14.55 9.15
CA GLU A 76 8.48 13.43 8.25
C GLU A 76 7.66 13.52 6.96
N PHE A 77 6.58 14.26 6.96
CA PHE A 77 5.77 14.57 5.79
C PHE A 77 6.25 15.84 5.06
N ASP A 78 7.50 16.24 5.18
CA ASP A 78 8.07 17.22 4.25
C ASP A 78 8.11 16.57 2.86
N PRO A 79 7.30 17.04 1.89
CA PRO A 79 7.27 16.45 0.54
C PRO A 79 8.65 16.39 -0.10
N ALA A 80 9.54 17.34 0.22
CA ALA A 80 10.91 17.34 -0.27
C ALA A 80 11.73 16.18 0.32
N ILE A 81 11.54 15.84 1.61
CA ILE A 81 12.24 14.73 2.28
C ILE A 81 11.64 13.39 1.87
N SER A 82 10.29 13.28 1.82
CA SER A 82 9.62 12.02 1.48
C SER A 82 9.81 11.60 0.02
N ILE A 83 10.02 12.55 -0.89
CA ILE A 83 10.40 12.25 -2.28
C ILE A 83 11.83 11.72 -2.36
N HIS A 84 12.70 12.10 -1.39
CA HIS A 84 14.14 11.84 -1.45
C HIS A 84 14.64 10.61 -0.67
N GLU A 85 13.82 9.99 0.18
CA GLU A 85 14.31 8.92 1.08
C GLU A 85 14.91 7.70 0.36
N ASN A 86 14.52 7.42 -0.89
CA ASN A 86 15.07 6.33 -1.70
C ASN A 86 15.78 6.85 -2.98
N ILE A 87 16.07 8.14 -3.04
CA ILE A 87 16.81 8.74 -4.16
C ILE A 87 18.21 9.04 -3.65
N SER A 88 19.16 8.17 -3.99
CA SER A 88 20.56 8.28 -3.57
C SER A 88 21.32 9.41 -4.24
N ASP A 89 20.90 9.85 -5.42
CA ASP A 89 21.49 10.95 -6.17
C ASP A 89 20.44 11.95 -6.62
N THR A 90 20.42 13.11 -5.98
CA THR A 90 19.54 14.25 -6.31
C THR A 90 20.29 15.37 -7.04
N SER A 91 21.57 15.16 -7.40
CA SER A 91 22.44 16.18 -7.98
C SER A 91 22.04 16.56 -9.42
N SER A 92 21.33 15.67 -10.12
CA SER A 92 20.88 15.88 -11.50
C SER A 92 19.56 15.14 -11.80
N PRO A 93 18.77 15.59 -12.79
CA PRO A 93 17.59 14.83 -13.24
C PRO A 93 17.92 13.40 -13.68
N LEU A 94 19.09 13.15 -14.22
CA LEU A 94 19.54 11.80 -14.58
C LEU A 94 19.79 10.96 -13.32
N GLY A 95 20.45 11.50 -12.30
CA GLY A 95 20.67 10.82 -11.02
C GLY A 95 19.36 10.45 -10.34
N VAL A 96 18.39 11.37 -10.32
CA VAL A 96 17.03 11.10 -9.84
C VAL A 96 16.38 9.97 -10.63
N ALA A 97 16.42 10.02 -11.96
CA ALA A 97 15.82 8.98 -12.81
C ALA A 97 16.44 7.61 -12.53
N VAL A 98 17.79 7.51 -12.49
CA VAL A 98 18.52 6.26 -12.20
C VAL A 98 18.12 5.72 -10.82
N SER A 99 18.00 6.57 -9.79
CA SER A 99 17.60 6.16 -8.44
C SER A 99 16.17 5.61 -8.41
N VAL A 100 15.23 6.25 -9.11
CA VAL A 100 13.83 5.76 -9.23
C VAL A 100 13.77 4.40 -9.93
N PHE A 101 14.54 4.21 -11.01
CA PHE A 101 14.62 2.92 -11.70
C PHE A 101 15.22 1.84 -10.81
N ASN A 102 16.31 2.12 -10.09
CA ASN A 102 16.95 1.17 -9.19
C ASN A 102 15.99 0.74 -8.07
N SER A 103 15.33 1.68 -7.41
CA SER A 103 14.32 1.38 -6.37
C SER A 103 13.16 0.51 -6.90
N SER A 104 12.74 0.74 -8.14
CA SER A 104 11.72 -0.09 -8.79
C SER A 104 12.24 -1.50 -9.09
N ILE A 105 13.48 -1.63 -9.58
CA ILE A 105 14.13 -2.93 -9.85
C ILE A 105 14.29 -3.73 -8.56
N ASP A 106 14.73 -3.08 -7.48
CA ASP A 106 14.90 -3.73 -6.17
C ASP A 106 13.56 -4.23 -5.62
N SER A 107 12.52 -3.39 -5.70
CA SER A 107 11.16 -3.76 -5.28
C SER A 107 10.60 -4.94 -6.09
N LEU A 108 10.81 -4.97 -7.41
CA LEU A 108 10.45 -6.09 -8.27
C LEU A 108 11.23 -7.35 -7.91
N SER A 109 12.54 -7.24 -7.66
CA SER A 109 13.40 -8.36 -7.30
C SER A 109 12.99 -8.98 -5.97
N HIS A 110 12.82 -8.17 -4.94
CA HIS A 110 12.38 -8.62 -3.61
C HIS A 110 10.98 -9.25 -3.66
N THR A 111 10.05 -8.66 -4.41
CA THR A 111 8.72 -9.27 -4.55
C THR A 111 8.80 -10.62 -5.24
N LYS A 112 9.57 -10.72 -6.33
CA LYS A 112 9.76 -12.00 -7.05
C LYS A 112 10.29 -13.09 -6.13
N GLU A 113 11.22 -12.78 -5.23
CA GLU A 113 11.79 -13.72 -4.26
C GLU A 113 10.79 -14.20 -3.20
N MET A 114 9.76 -13.38 -2.93
CA MET A 114 8.69 -13.71 -1.97
C MET A 114 7.49 -14.43 -2.58
N LEU A 115 7.46 -14.63 -3.89
CA LEU A 115 6.36 -15.35 -4.54
C LEU A 115 6.36 -16.82 -4.10
N GLU A 116 5.25 -17.24 -3.54
CA GLU A 116 5.00 -18.62 -3.11
C GLU A 116 4.09 -19.31 -4.14
N SER A 117 4.48 -20.51 -4.61
CA SER A 117 3.73 -21.27 -5.65
C SER A 117 2.29 -21.51 -5.22
N GLU A 118 2.09 -21.93 -3.96
CA GLU A 118 0.76 -22.24 -3.41
C GLU A 118 -0.19 -21.02 -3.47
N ASN A 119 0.30 -19.84 -3.10
CA ASN A 119 -0.50 -18.62 -3.13
C ASN A 119 -0.83 -18.17 -4.55
N LEU A 120 0.12 -18.31 -5.50
CA LEU A 120 -0.12 -17.99 -6.92
C LEU A 120 -1.11 -18.99 -7.55
N GLU A 121 -0.94 -20.27 -7.32
CA GLU A 121 -1.85 -21.31 -7.78
C GLU A 121 -3.25 -21.12 -7.20
N GLY A 122 -3.34 -20.83 -5.89
CA GLY A 122 -4.58 -20.49 -5.20
C GLY A 122 -5.28 -19.28 -5.82
N ALA A 123 -4.53 -18.22 -6.09
CA ALA A 123 -5.06 -17.00 -6.73
C ALA A 123 -5.59 -17.27 -8.14
N VAL A 124 -4.83 -17.97 -8.98
CA VAL A 124 -5.24 -18.32 -10.34
C VAL A 124 -6.47 -19.22 -10.30
N SER A 125 -6.47 -20.26 -9.45
CA SER A 125 -7.61 -21.17 -9.27
C SER A 125 -8.86 -20.44 -8.82
N LEU A 126 -8.73 -19.52 -7.86
CA LEU A 126 -9.81 -18.70 -7.36
C LEU A 126 -10.41 -17.82 -8.47
N ILE A 127 -9.56 -17.19 -9.28
CA ILE A 127 -9.98 -16.32 -10.40
C ILE A 127 -10.72 -17.13 -11.47
N ILE A 128 -10.15 -18.22 -11.95
CA ILE A 128 -10.72 -19.00 -13.07
C ILE A 128 -11.98 -19.79 -12.70
N SER A 129 -12.16 -20.13 -11.43
CA SER A 129 -13.34 -20.86 -10.95
C SER A 129 -14.51 -19.95 -10.59
N SER A 130 -14.32 -18.63 -10.57
CA SER A 130 -15.35 -17.67 -10.22
C SER A 130 -16.22 -17.33 -11.43
N LYS A 131 -17.52 -17.08 -11.16
CA LYS A 131 -18.49 -16.66 -12.18
C LYS A 131 -18.24 -15.23 -12.62
N THR A 132 -17.93 -14.35 -11.65
CA THR A 132 -17.56 -12.95 -11.90
C THR A 132 -16.38 -12.58 -11.00
N VAL A 133 -15.44 -11.83 -11.53
CA VAL A 133 -14.29 -11.27 -10.81
C VAL A 133 -14.53 -9.76 -10.62
N PHE A 134 -14.64 -9.33 -9.38
CA PHE A 134 -14.78 -7.93 -9.02
C PHE A 134 -13.40 -7.35 -8.67
N LEU A 135 -13.10 -6.19 -9.20
CA LEU A 135 -11.80 -5.52 -9.01
C LEU A 135 -12.00 -4.25 -8.21
N PHE A 136 -11.46 -4.22 -6.99
CA PHE A 136 -11.61 -3.12 -6.05
C PHE A 136 -10.29 -2.52 -5.64
N GLY A 137 -10.26 -1.21 -5.61
CA GLY A 137 -9.13 -0.42 -5.14
C GLY A 137 -9.54 1.02 -4.91
N LEU A 138 -8.81 1.74 -4.08
CA LEU A 138 -9.09 3.13 -3.73
C LEU A 138 -7.82 3.98 -3.91
N GLY A 139 -7.99 5.24 -4.27
CA GLY A 139 -6.86 6.13 -4.52
C GLY A 139 -5.87 5.55 -5.54
N GLY A 140 -4.59 5.47 -5.17
CA GLY A 140 -3.54 4.88 -6.03
C GLY A 140 -3.79 3.41 -6.39
N SER A 141 -4.40 2.63 -5.49
CA SER A 141 -4.77 1.23 -5.74
C SER A 141 -5.90 1.08 -6.75
N ASN A 142 -6.73 2.10 -6.95
CA ASN A 142 -7.76 2.09 -7.97
C ASN A 142 -7.18 2.12 -9.39
N ILE A 143 -6.01 2.72 -9.56
CA ILE A 143 -5.28 2.71 -10.84
C ILE A 143 -4.88 1.27 -11.20
N ILE A 144 -4.45 0.48 -10.22
CA ILE A 144 -4.10 -0.93 -10.41
C ILE A 144 -5.34 -1.76 -10.73
N ALA A 145 -6.46 -1.51 -10.04
CA ALA A 145 -7.73 -2.18 -10.33
C ALA A 145 -8.23 -1.87 -11.76
N ALA A 146 -8.07 -0.63 -12.23
CA ALA A 146 -8.39 -0.23 -13.58
C ALA A 146 -7.51 -0.92 -14.64
N ASP A 147 -6.20 -1.03 -14.40
CA ASP A 147 -5.28 -1.75 -15.27
C ASP A 147 -5.59 -3.25 -15.31
N ALA A 148 -5.85 -3.84 -14.15
CA ALA A 148 -6.30 -5.24 -14.04
C ALA A 148 -7.59 -5.48 -14.84
N TYR A 149 -8.56 -4.57 -14.75
CA TYR A 149 -9.78 -4.62 -15.53
C TYR A 149 -9.49 -4.56 -17.04
N HIS A 150 -8.68 -3.60 -17.48
CA HIS A 150 -8.30 -3.46 -18.89
C HIS A 150 -7.62 -4.72 -19.44
N LYS A 151 -6.78 -5.41 -18.64
CA LYS A 151 -6.11 -6.65 -19.04
C LYS A 151 -7.08 -7.84 -19.04
N LEU A 152 -7.80 -8.04 -17.94
CA LEU A 152 -8.68 -9.19 -17.76
C LEU A 152 -9.92 -9.18 -18.66
N LEU A 153 -10.35 -8.02 -19.17
CA LEU A 153 -11.36 -7.93 -20.23
C LEU A 153 -10.99 -8.71 -21.49
N ARG A 154 -9.69 -8.94 -21.74
CA ARG A 154 -9.22 -9.74 -22.87
C ARG A 154 -9.27 -11.23 -22.62
N SER A 155 -9.47 -11.63 -21.39
CA SER A 155 -9.59 -13.02 -20.95
C SER A 155 -11.03 -13.53 -21.14
N PRO A 156 -11.28 -14.83 -21.03
CA PRO A 156 -12.64 -15.38 -21.07
C PRO A 156 -13.44 -15.15 -19.77
N LEU A 157 -12.94 -14.35 -18.85
CA LEU A 157 -13.58 -14.07 -17.55
C LEU A 157 -14.66 -12.98 -17.70
N ASN A 158 -15.68 -13.07 -16.84
CA ASN A 158 -16.57 -11.94 -16.60
C ASN A 158 -15.96 -11.08 -15.49
N VAL A 159 -15.57 -9.84 -15.81
CA VAL A 159 -14.90 -8.93 -14.90
C VAL A 159 -15.70 -7.66 -14.69
N LYS A 160 -15.68 -7.13 -13.47
CA LYS A 160 -16.34 -5.90 -13.08
C LYS A 160 -15.38 -4.97 -12.37
N TYR A 161 -15.50 -3.69 -12.66
CA TYR A 161 -14.72 -2.63 -12.08
C TYR A 161 -15.55 -1.35 -11.99
N ALA A 162 -15.36 -0.60 -10.92
CA ALA A 162 -15.91 0.74 -10.76
C ALA A 162 -14.86 1.67 -10.15
N SER A 163 -14.79 2.90 -10.63
CA SER A 163 -13.80 3.89 -10.18
C SER A 163 -14.17 4.56 -8.87
N ASP A 164 -15.45 4.65 -8.56
CA ASP A 164 -16.00 5.31 -7.37
C ASP A 164 -16.36 4.28 -6.29
N TYR A 165 -16.10 4.62 -5.02
CA TYR A 165 -16.33 3.71 -3.89
C TYR A 165 -17.80 3.32 -3.72
N HIS A 166 -18.75 4.23 -3.91
CA HIS A 166 -20.17 3.91 -3.80
C HIS A 166 -20.60 2.97 -4.92
N LEU A 167 -20.07 3.13 -6.13
CA LEU A 167 -20.29 2.19 -7.23
C LEU A 167 -19.67 0.82 -6.92
N GLN A 168 -18.48 0.78 -6.30
CA GLN A 168 -17.88 -0.48 -5.83
C GLN A 168 -18.77 -1.18 -4.81
N LEU A 169 -19.37 -0.45 -3.87
CA LEU A 169 -20.33 -1.00 -2.91
C LEU A 169 -21.61 -1.52 -3.60
N MET A 170 -22.15 -0.78 -4.59
CA MET A 170 -23.30 -1.21 -5.38
C MET A 170 -23.01 -2.50 -6.14
N GLU A 171 -21.82 -2.61 -6.77
CA GLU A 171 -21.40 -3.83 -7.46
C GLU A 171 -21.20 -4.99 -6.47
N ALA A 172 -20.54 -4.74 -5.33
CA ALA A 172 -20.33 -5.74 -4.28
C ALA A 172 -21.65 -6.27 -3.72
N SER A 173 -22.67 -5.42 -3.54
CA SER A 173 -23.98 -5.83 -3.05
C SER A 173 -24.75 -6.78 -4.00
N ARG A 174 -24.32 -6.89 -5.24
CA ARG A 174 -24.90 -7.78 -6.27
C ARG A 174 -24.11 -9.06 -6.49
N ALA A 175 -23.00 -9.21 -5.78
CA ALA A 175 -22.16 -10.39 -5.85
C ALA A 175 -22.88 -11.60 -5.22
N THR A 176 -22.42 -12.78 -5.58
CA THR A 176 -22.92 -14.07 -5.08
C THR A 176 -21.76 -14.89 -4.53
N LYS A 177 -22.06 -16.01 -3.89
CA LYS A 177 -21.04 -16.95 -3.38
C LYS A 177 -20.15 -17.56 -4.46
N ASP A 178 -20.59 -17.50 -5.73
CA ASP A 178 -19.83 -18.04 -6.87
C ASP A 178 -18.88 -17.00 -7.48
N ASP A 179 -18.82 -15.81 -6.90
CA ASP A 179 -18.01 -14.69 -7.36
C ASP A 179 -16.76 -14.51 -6.48
N CYS A 180 -15.77 -13.79 -6.99
CA CYS A 180 -14.62 -13.37 -6.19
C CYS A 180 -14.33 -11.87 -6.31
N ALA A 181 -13.72 -11.31 -5.27
CA ALA A 181 -13.13 -9.98 -5.28
C ALA A 181 -11.60 -10.06 -5.30
N ILE A 182 -10.97 -9.27 -6.15
CA ILE A 182 -9.56 -8.94 -6.05
C ILE A 182 -9.47 -7.54 -5.48
N ILE A 183 -8.94 -7.41 -4.27
CA ILE A 183 -8.85 -6.14 -3.54
C ILE A 183 -7.40 -5.69 -3.48
N PHE A 184 -7.13 -4.55 -4.09
CA PHE A 184 -5.83 -3.90 -4.07
C PHE A 184 -5.77 -2.91 -2.92
N SER A 185 -4.85 -3.12 -1.99
CA SER A 185 -4.62 -2.19 -0.87
C SER A 185 -3.20 -2.32 -0.37
N HIS A 186 -2.37 -1.31 -0.65
CA HIS A 186 -0.95 -1.36 -0.29
C HIS A 186 -0.74 -1.67 1.20
N THR A 187 -1.35 -0.92 2.10
CA THR A 187 -1.22 -1.12 3.56
C THR A 187 -2.17 -2.17 4.13
N GLY A 188 -3.22 -2.56 3.39
CA GLY A 188 -4.29 -3.42 3.90
C GLY A 188 -5.08 -2.86 5.09
N ARG A 189 -5.00 -1.53 5.33
CA ARG A 189 -5.62 -0.84 6.48
C ARG A 189 -6.73 0.14 6.08
N CYS A 190 -6.99 0.29 4.79
CA CYS A 190 -8.07 1.13 4.29
C CYS A 190 -9.42 0.58 4.75
N LYS A 191 -10.20 1.39 5.44
CA LYS A 191 -11.51 0.99 6.00
C LYS A 191 -12.49 0.55 4.92
N GLU A 192 -12.50 1.27 3.83
CA GLU A 192 -13.38 1.01 2.69
C GLU A 192 -13.03 -0.32 2.00
N ALA A 193 -11.75 -0.63 1.85
CA ALA A 193 -11.30 -1.92 1.32
C ALA A 193 -11.70 -3.08 2.25
N ILE A 194 -11.61 -2.88 3.57
CA ILE A 194 -12.03 -3.84 4.57
C ILE A 194 -13.55 -4.06 4.50
N GLN A 195 -14.35 -3.00 4.33
CA GLN A 195 -15.80 -3.08 4.18
C GLN A 195 -16.21 -3.87 2.93
N LEU A 196 -15.51 -3.69 1.80
CA LEU A 196 -15.73 -4.47 0.58
C LEU A 196 -15.45 -5.96 0.81
N ALA A 197 -14.35 -6.28 1.52
CA ALA A 197 -14.04 -7.66 1.90
C ALA A 197 -15.10 -8.26 2.82
N ASP A 198 -15.60 -7.49 3.81
CA ASP A 198 -16.68 -7.92 4.71
C ASP A 198 -17.97 -8.27 3.95
N LEU A 199 -18.35 -7.46 2.96
CA LEU A 199 -19.51 -7.75 2.11
C LEU A 199 -19.34 -9.07 1.37
N PHE A 200 -18.16 -9.34 0.80
CA PHE A 200 -17.90 -10.62 0.11
C PHE A 200 -17.93 -11.81 1.05
N GLN A 201 -17.34 -11.69 2.25
CA GLN A 201 -17.41 -12.75 3.26
C GLN A 201 -18.86 -13.04 3.69
N GLN A 202 -19.69 -11.99 3.90
CA GLN A 202 -21.09 -12.15 4.32
C GLN A 202 -21.94 -12.93 3.31
N ILE A 203 -21.68 -12.82 2.03
CA ILE A 203 -22.39 -13.55 0.98
C ILE A 203 -21.75 -14.91 0.65
N GLY A 204 -20.65 -15.27 1.31
CA GLY A 204 -19.88 -16.48 1.05
C GLY A 204 -19.05 -16.41 -0.25
N GLY A 205 -18.85 -15.23 -0.82
CA GLY A 205 -17.94 -14.98 -1.92
C GLY A 205 -16.49 -15.03 -1.45
N ARG A 206 -15.55 -15.19 -2.38
CA ARG A 206 -14.12 -15.35 -2.08
C ARG A 206 -13.34 -14.05 -2.28
N VAL A 207 -12.28 -13.88 -1.51
CA VAL A 207 -11.47 -12.66 -1.49
C VAL A 207 -10.01 -12.97 -1.74
N LEU A 208 -9.44 -12.41 -2.82
CA LEU A 208 -8.02 -12.32 -3.08
C LEU A 208 -7.54 -10.91 -2.70
N VAL A 209 -6.53 -10.81 -1.86
CA VAL A 209 -5.92 -9.53 -1.46
C VAL A 209 -4.52 -9.39 -2.03
N ILE A 210 -4.22 -8.23 -2.60
CA ILE A 210 -2.86 -7.84 -3.01
C ILE A 210 -2.43 -6.67 -2.13
N THR A 211 -1.39 -6.89 -1.30
CA THR A 211 -0.96 -5.94 -0.26
C THR A 211 0.52 -6.08 0.07
N SER A 212 1.10 -5.11 0.78
CA SER A 212 2.47 -5.20 1.32
C SER A 212 2.52 -5.64 2.79
N ASP A 213 1.40 -5.68 3.50
CA ASP A 213 1.35 -6.03 4.93
C ASP A 213 0.66 -7.39 5.15
N ARG A 214 1.48 -8.43 5.42
CA ARG A 214 1.01 -9.79 5.73
C ARG A 214 0.07 -9.84 6.94
N ASN A 215 0.22 -8.93 7.88
CA ASN A 215 -0.52 -8.92 9.14
C ASN A 215 -1.62 -7.85 9.19
N SER A 216 -2.02 -7.31 8.05
CA SER A 216 -3.04 -6.28 7.97
C SER A 216 -4.43 -6.78 8.37
N PRO A 217 -5.36 -5.89 8.75
CA PRO A 217 -6.75 -6.27 8.95
C PRO A 217 -7.40 -6.88 7.69
N LEU A 218 -7.00 -6.43 6.51
CA LEU A 218 -7.56 -6.90 5.24
C LEU A 218 -7.12 -8.34 4.91
N THR A 219 -5.84 -8.70 5.20
CA THR A 219 -5.33 -10.07 4.95
C THR A 219 -6.04 -11.13 5.78
N ARG A 220 -6.55 -10.77 6.97
CA ARG A 220 -7.34 -11.69 7.80
C ARG A 220 -8.72 -12.04 7.21
N LYS A 221 -9.12 -11.33 6.16
CA LYS A 221 -10.40 -11.51 5.45
C LYS A 221 -10.20 -12.17 4.08
N ALA A 222 -8.98 -12.44 3.71
CA ALA A 222 -8.63 -13.02 2.42
C ALA A 222 -8.63 -14.54 2.47
N ASP A 223 -9.14 -15.17 1.42
CA ASP A 223 -8.95 -16.59 1.15
C ASP A 223 -7.53 -16.84 0.59
N VAL A 224 -7.04 -15.87 -0.20
CA VAL A 224 -5.68 -15.88 -0.75
C VAL A 224 -5.07 -14.48 -0.61
N THR A 225 -3.81 -14.42 -0.23
CA THR A 225 -3.05 -13.16 -0.16
C THR A 225 -1.80 -13.26 -1.02
N LEU A 226 -1.62 -12.28 -1.91
CA LEU A 226 -0.39 -12.08 -2.63
C LEU A 226 0.33 -10.86 -2.06
N LEU A 227 1.57 -11.07 -1.65
CA LEU A 227 2.39 -10.03 -1.04
C LEU A 227 3.25 -9.34 -2.07
N THR A 228 3.35 -8.02 -1.95
CA THR A 228 4.28 -7.20 -2.71
C THR A 228 5.23 -6.49 -1.75
N ILE A 229 6.50 -6.39 -2.09
CA ILE A 229 7.46 -5.56 -1.36
C ILE A 229 7.67 -4.29 -2.17
N SER A 230 7.53 -3.16 -1.50
CA SER A 230 8.02 -1.90 -1.97
C SER A 230 8.57 -1.14 -0.78
N GLU A 231 9.66 -0.43 -0.97
CA GLU A 231 10.29 0.39 0.06
C GLU A 231 9.49 1.67 0.36
N GLU A 232 8.17 1.64 0.14
CA GLU A 232 7.31 2.76 0.49
C GLU A 232 7.21 2.89 2.00
N THR A 233 7.55 4.06 2.50
CA THR A 233 7.37 4.39 3.91
C THR A 233 5.89 4.65 4.20
N SER A 234 5.47 4.51 5.46
CA SER A 234 4.09 4.75 5.90
C SER A 234 3.59 6.18 5.61
N PHE A 235 4.49 7.07 5.20
CA PHE A 235 4.26 8.48 4.93
C PHE A 235 4.27 8.82 3.42
N ARG A 236 4.59 7.87 2.56
CA ARG A 236 4.51 8.06 1.11
C ARG A 236 3.09 7.83 0.62
N SER A 237 2.36 8.90 0.39
CA SER A 237 1.04 8.84 -0.28
C SER A 237 1.13 8.53 -1.78
N GLU A 238 2.33 8.47 -2.36
CA GLU A 238 2.51 8.54 -3.81
C GLU A 238 2.78 7.20 -4.50
N SER A 239 2.79 6.09 -3.78
CA SER A 239 2.75 4.72 -4.33
C SER A 239 3.60 4.48 -5.60
N LEU A 240 4.84 5.01 -5.67
CA LEU A 240 5.65 4.94 -6.90
C LEU A 240 6.06 3.51 -7.21
N ALA A 241 6.83 2.87 -6.32
CA ALA A 241 7.36 1.53 -6.53
C ALA A 241 6.28 0.44 -6.35
N SER A 242 5.36 0.61 -5.39
CA SER A 242 4.29 -0.36 -5.14
C SER A 242 3.37 -0.57 -6.33
N ARG A 243 3.08 0.48 -7.10
CA ARG A 243 2.28 0.36 -8.33
C ARG A 243 2.98 -0.50 -9.38
N ILE A 244 4.27 -0.29 -9.61
CA ILE A 244 5.05 -1.05 -10.62
C ILE A 244 5.05 -2.54 -10.27
N VAL A 245 5.26 -2.86 -9.00
CA VAL A 245 5.25 -4.25 -8.52
C VAL A 245 3.87 -4.89 -8.65
N GLN A 246 2.82 -4.18 -8.26
CA GLN A 246 1.45 -4.68 -8.37
C GLN A 246 1.03 -4.86 -9.83
N LEU A 247 1.45 -3.98 -10.74
CA LEU A 247 1.22 -4.13 -12.18
C LEU A 247 1.90 -5.38 -12.73
N ALA A 248 3.17 -5.64 -12.35
CA ALA A 248 3.88 -6.85 -12.76
C ALA A 248 3.21 -8.13 -12.23
N LEU A 249 2.67 -8.08 -11.00
CA LEU A 249 1.93 -9.21 -10.43
C LEU A 249 0.62 -9.45 -11.19
N ILE A 250 -0.11 -8.40 -11.56
CA ILE A 250 -1.31 -8.50 -12.39
C ILE A 250 -0.99 -9.05 -13.77
N ASP A 251 0.13 -8.67 -14.38
CA ASP A 251 0.59 -9.27 -15.65
C ASP A 251 0.82 -10.77 -15.52
N SER A 252 1.40 -11.19 -14.39
CA SER A 252 1.64 -12.61 -14.10
C SER A 252 0.33 -13.38 -13.94
N LEU A 253 -0.64 -12.84 -13.19
CA LEU A 253 -1.97 -13.43 -13.02
C LEU A 253 -2.75 -13.49 -14.34
N TYR A 254 -2.76 -12.39 -15.10
CA TYR A 254 -3.39 -12.35 -16.42
C TYR A 254 -2.81 -13.42 -17.35
N THR A 255 -1.49 -13.49 -17.43
CA THR A 255 -0.82 -14.49 -18.28
C THR A 255 -1.18 -15.90 -17.84
N SER A 256 -1.18 -16.18 -16.54
CA SER A 256 -1.56 -17.48 -16.00
C SER A 256 -3.01 -17.86 -16.31
N VAL A 257 -3.94 -16.90 -16.18
CA VAL A 257 -5.36 -17.08 -16.56
C VAL A 257 -5.50 -17.40 -18.04
N MET A 258 -4.75 -16.69 -18.91
CA MET A 258 -4.79 -16.91 -20.35
C MET A 258 -4.24 -18.29 -20.75
N LEU A 259 -3.21 -18.75 -20.04
CA LEU A 259 -2.59 -20.08 -20.25
C LEU A 259 -3.44 -21.23 -19.69
N ALA A 260 -4.26 -20.99 -18.68
CA ALA A 260 -5.12 -22.00 -18.08
C ALA A 260 -6.17 -22.57 -19.05
N ASN A 261 -6.63 -21.77 -20.02
CA ASN A 261 -7.55 -22.23 -21.07
C ASN A 261 -7.24 -21.56 -22.42
N PRO A 262 -6.19 -22.04 -23.13
CA PRO A 262 -5.69 -21.38 -24.35
C PRO A 262 -6.76 -21.22 -25.45
N ARG A 263 -7.66 -22.20 -25.59
CA ARG A 263 -8.72 -22.15 -26.61
C ARG A 263 -9.73 -21.05 -26.34
N LYS A 264 -10.25 -20.95 -25.10
CA LYS A 264 -11.18 -19.90 -24.70
C LYS A 264 -10.52 -18.52 -24.78
N SER A 265 -9.27 -18.41 -24.35
CA SER A 265 -8.47 -17.18 -24.37
C SER A 265 -8.25 -16.68 -25.80
N LYS A 266 -7.92 -17.58 -26.74
CA LYS A 266 -7.80 -17.24 -28.16
C LYS A 266 -9.11 -16.69 -28.73
N ASN A 267 -10.23 -17.35 -28.42
CA ASN A 267 -11.55 -16.90 -28.90
C ASN A 267 -11.92 -15.52 -28.34
N SER A 268 -11.68 -15.29 -27.03
CA SER A 268 -11.92 -13.99 -26.40
C SER A 268 -11.10 -12.88 -27.06
N LEU A 269 -9.80 -13.11 -27.28
CA LEU A 269 -8.92 -12.18 -27.96
C LEU A 269 -9.38 -11.89 -29.40
N GLN A 270 -9.82 -12.91 -30.13
CA GLN A 270 -10.30 -12.73 -31.50
C GLN A 270 -11.58 -11.88 -31.54
N SER A 271 -12.57 -12.17 -30.68
CA SER A 271 -13.80 -11.39 -30.60
C SER A 271 -13.54 -9.91 -30.32
N ILE A 272 -12.55 -9.61 -29.45
CA ILE A 272 -12.19 -8.22 -29.16
C ILE A 272 -11.52 -7.55 -30.36
N ARG A 273 -10.62 -8.25 -31.04
CA ARG A 273 -9.99 -7.73 -32.27
C ARG A 273 -11.03 -7.40 -33.35
N ASP A 274 -11.95 -8.33 -33.58
CA ASP A 274 -13.03 -8.17 -34.53
C ASP A 274 -13.89 -6.94 -34.19
N ALA A 275 -14.21 -6.76 -32.90
CA ALA A 275 -14.98 -5.59 -32.44
C ALA A 275 -14.22 -4.26 -32.64
N ILE A 276 -12.89 -4.24 -32.38
CA ILE A 276 -12.06 -3.04 -32.55
C ILE A 276 -11.88 -2.72 -34.05
N GLU A 277 -11.81 -3.72 -34.92
CA GLU A 277 -11.70 -3.50 -36.38
C GLU A 277 -12.90 -2.77 -36.95
N LEU A 278 -14.08 -2.86 -36.33
CA LEU A 278 -15.27 -2.08 -36.73
C LEU A 278 -15.07 -0.56 -36.58
N THR A 279 -14.06 -0.11 -35.86
CA THR A 279 -13.76 1.31 -35.60
C THR A 279 -12.72 1.88 -36.58
N ARG A 280 -12.18 1.07 -37.47
CA ARG A 280 -11.21 1.44 -38.51
C ARG A 280 -11.88 1.53 -39.90
#